data_3902223555c9b2ee54bdfbd1bff9d52c
#
_entry.id   3902223555c9b2ee54bdfbd1bff9d52c
#
_cell.length_a   1.000
_cell.length_b   1.000
_cell.length_c   1.000
_cell.angle_alpha   90.00
_cell.angle_beta   90.00
_cell.angle_gamma   90.00
#
_symmetry.space_group_name_H-M   'P 1'
#
loop_
_entity.id
_entity.type
_entity.pdbx_description
1 polymer ?
#
loop_
_entity_poly.entity_id
_entity_poly.type
_entity_poly.pdbx_seq_one_letter_code
_entity_poly.pdbx_strand_id
1 'polypeptide(L)'
;MIRSDIRLTAAVAALLVLATGCSSLKEEHQNIMNRRIDVVNVVGNIWRITGSWPNTKSAKALNEYIYERARGFCGENDKGMMPISGSSADGSGDAAKPATAWLEFRCENPQKVYREYKGITLHLDEFLEDEEKK
;
A
#
# COMPACT_ATOMS: atom_id res chain seq x y z
N MET A 1 54.85 -5.33 -20.80
CA MET A 1 54.22 -6.40 -19.99
C MET A 1 53.28 -5.87 -18.89
N ILE A 2 53.56 -4.80 -18.21
CA ILE A 2 52.75 -4.25 -17.12
C ILE A 2 51.41 -3.64 -17.60
N ARG A 3 51.27 -3.19 -18.84
CA ARG A 3 50.05 -2.57 -19.40
C ARG A 3 48.92 -3.56 -19.75
N SER A 4 49.25 -4.83 -19.94
CA SER A 4 48.24 -5.86 -20.28
C SER A 4 47.48 -6.34 -19.06
N ASP A 5 48.11 -6.40 -17.90
CA ASP A 5 47.52 -6.93 -16.66
C ASP A 5 46.50 -5.97 -16.06
N ILE A 6 46.69 -4.66 -16.21
CA ILE A 6 45.75 -3.65 -15.69
C ILE A 6 44.44 -3.66 -16.46
N ARG A 7 44.45 -3.95 -17.76
CA ARG A 7 43.22 -4.03 -18.56
C ARG A 7 42.41 -5.28 -18.26
N LEU A 8 43.07 -6.39 -17.95
CA LEU A 8 42.41 -7.64 -17.62
C LEU A 8 41.74 -7.58 -16.25
N THR A 9 42.40 -6.99 -15.26
CA THR A 9 41.85 -6.80 -13.91
C THR A 9 40.66 -5.86 -13.88
N ALA A 10 40.69 -4.78 -14.69
CA ALA A 10 39.56 -3.85 -14.80
C ALA A 10 38.32 -4.51 -15.46
N ALA A 11 38.51 -5.37 -16.45
CA ALA A 11 37.43 -6.09 -17.12
C ALA A 11 36.76 -7.13 -16.21
N VAL A 12 37.56 -7.84 -15.40
CA VAL A 12 37.04 -8.82 -14.42
C VAL A 12 36.25 -8.12 -13.30
N ALA A 13 36.73 -6.99 -12.81
CA ALA A 13 36.04 -6.20 -11.80
C ALA A 13 34.69 -5.66 -12.33
N ALA A 14 34.64 -5.18 -13.58
CA ALA A 14 33.37 -4.73 -14.19
C ALA A 14 32.35 -5.85 -14.39
N LEU A 15 32.80 -7.06 -14.74
CA LEU A 15 31.94 -8.24 -14.86
C LEU A 15 31.34 -8.69 -13.50
N LEU A 16 32.10 -8.60 -12.42
CA LEU A 16 31.62 -8.93 -11.08
C LEU A 16 30.54 -7.95 -10.56
N VAL A 17 30.67 -6.67 -10.87
CA VAL A 17 29.66 -5.66 -10.49
C VAL A 17 28.35 -5.86 -11.24
N LEU A 18 28.38 -6.30 -12.49
CA LEU A 18 27.18 -6.60 -13.27
C LEU A 18 26.44 -7.86 -12.75
N ALA A 19 27.16 -8.84 -12.25
CA ALA A 19 26.56 -10.07 -11.71
C ALA A 19 25.85 -9.84 -10.37
N THR A 20 26.34 -8.95 -9.51
CA THR A 20 25.68 -8.62 -8.24
C THR A 20 24.42 -7.78 -8.44
N GLY A 21 24.36 -6.90 -9.45
CA GLY A 21 23.17 -6.11 -9.77
C GLY A 21 21.99 -6.96 -10.24
N CYS A 22 22.23 -8.05 -10.98
CA CYS A 22 21.14 -8.92 -11.47
C CYS A 22 20.49 -9.77 -10.39
N SER A 23 21.18 -10.13 -9.31
CA SER A 23 20.59 -10.95 -8.24
C SER A 23 19.64 -10.13 -7.37
N SER A 24 19.96 -8.89 -7.02
CA SER A 24 19.09 -8.02 -6.23
C SER A 24 17.78 -7.66 -6.95
N LEU A 25 17.80 -7.46 -8.25
CA LEU A 25 16.60 -7.23 -9.07
C LEU A 25 15.68 -8.45 -9.11
N LYS A 26 16.20 -9.66 -9.12
CA LYS A 26 15.40 -10.90 -9.06
C LYS A 26 14.69 -11.06 -7.73
N GLU A 27 15.37 -10.78 -6.63
CA GLU A 27 14.79 -10.85 -5.28
C GLU A 27 13.66 -9.83 -5.11
N GLU A 28 13.87 -8.60 -5.55
CA GLU A 28 12.85 -7.57 -5.51
C GLU A 28 11.63 -7.93 -6.36
N HIS A 29 11.83 -8.46 -7.55
CA HIS A 29 10.75 -8.93 -8.41
C HIS A 29 9.96 -10.08 -7.76
N GLN A 30 10.62 -11.06 -7.17
CA GLN A 30 9.95 -12.16 -6.45
C GLN A 30 9.17 -11.66 -5.24
N ASN A 31 9.68 -10.67 -4.51
CA ASN A 31 8.98 -10.07 -3.38
C ASN A 31 7.67 -9.38 -3.80
N ILE A 32 7.66 -8.73 -4.96
CA ILE A 32 6.45 -8.12 -5.53
C ILE A 32 5.46 -9.19 -5.99
N MET A 33 5.94 -10.24 -6.64
CA MET A 33 5.08 -11.33 -7.15
C MET A 33 4.43 -12.17 -6.04
N ASN A 34 5.03 -12.23 -4.86
CA ASN A 34 4.50 -12.96 -3.71
C ASN A 34 3.50 -12.12 -2.87
N ARG A 35 3.23 -10.89 -3.24
CA ARG A 35 2.21 -10.07 -2.61
C ARG A 35 0.82 -10.60 -2.95
N ARG A 36 0.01 -10.76 -1.94
CA ARG A 36 -1.37 -11.24 -2.08
C ARG A 36 -2.34 -10.17 -1.63
N ILE A 37 -3.39 -9.99 -2.42
CA ILE A 37 -4.52 -9.12 -2.10
C ILE A 37 -5.78 -9.87 -2.52
N ASP A 38 -6.67 -10.07 -1.57
CA ASP A 38 -7.96 -10.73 -1.78
C ASP A 38 -9.10 -9.80 -1.39
N VAL A 39 -10.14 -9.75 -2.20
CA VAL A 39 -11.36 -8.99 -1.93
C VAL A 39 -12.54 -9.96 -1.92
N VAL A 40 -13.25 -10.00 -0.81
CA VAL A 40 -14.40 -10.88 -0.64
C VAL A 40 -15.63 -10.10 -0.19
N ASN A 41 -16.80 -10.50 -0.67
CA ASN A 41 -18.04 -9.96 -0.16
C ASN A 41 -18.38 -10.63 1.19
N VAL A 42 -18.65 -9.83 2.20
CA VAL A 42 -19.02 -10.32 3.53
C VAL A 42 -20.53 -10.50 3.59
N VAL A 43 -21.27 -9.43 3.33
CA VAL A 43 -22.75 -9.44 3.27
C VAL A 43 -23.25 -8.14 2.62
N GLY A 44 -24.21 -8.24 1.72
CA GLY A 44 -24.81 -7.07 1.06
C GLY A 44 -23.77 -6.20 0.36
N ASN A 45 -23.65 -4.95 0.77
CA ASN A 45 -22.63 -4.00 0.26
C ASN A 45 -21.37 -3.89 1.14
N ILE A 46 -21.19 -4.83 2.06
CA ILE A 46 -20.01 -4.91 2.92
C ILE A 46 -19.00 -5.87 2.30
N TRP A 47 -17.79 -5.39 2.15
CA TRP A 47 -16.67 -6.09 1.55
C TRP A 47 -15.49 -6.12 2.52
N ARG A 48 -14.65 -7.13 2.40
CA ARG A 48 -13.37 -7.20 3.12
C ARG A 48 -12.25 -7.36 2.11
N ILE A 49 -11.24 -6.53 2.24
CA ILE A 49 -9.96 -6.66 1.55
C ILE A 49 -8.90 -7.11 2.53
N THR A 50 -8.11 -8.09 2.15
CA THR A 50 -7.02 -8.64 2.95
C THR A 50 -5.74 -8.59 2.13
N GLY A 51 -4.65 -8.17 2.74
CA GLY A 51 -3.34 -8.09 2.10
C GLY A 51 -2.26 -8.79 2.92
N SER A 52 -1.29 -9.37 2.21
CA SER A 52 -0.11 -10.00 2.80
C SER A 52 1.11 -9.71 1.92
N TRP A 53 2.12 -9.07 2.50
CA TRP A 53 3.37 -8.74 1.83
C TRP A 53 4.54 -9.40 2.55
N PRO A 54 5.13 -10.45 1.96
CA PRO A 54 6.34 -11.07 2.49
C PRO A 54 7.53 -10.12 2.38
N ASN A 55 8.55 -10.36 3.20
CA ASN A 55 9.77 -9.55 3.25
C ASN A 55 9.56 -8.04 3.52
N THR A 56 8.42 -7.70 4.12
CA THR A 56 8.07 -6.34 4.52
C THR A 56 7.97 -6.28 6.04
N LYS A 57 8.68 -5.35 6.65
CA LYS A 57 8.67 -5.16 8.09
C LYS A 57 7.50 -4.30 8.55
N SER A 58 7.37 -3.11 7.98
CA SER A 58 6.29 -2.18 8.32
C SER A 58 5.02 -2.44 7.51
N ALA A 59 3.90 -2.60 8.18
CA ALA A 59 2.59 -2.74 7.53
C ALA A 59 1.99 -1.41 7.03
N LYS A 60 2.64 -0.27 7.27
CA LYS A 60 2.11 1.05 6.90
C LYS A 60 1.82 1.16 5.40
N ALA A 61 2.79 0.84 4.55
CA ALA A 61 2.62 0.91 3.10
C ALA A 61 1.57 -0.08 2.58
N LEU A 62 1.48 -1.26 3.17
CA LEU A 62 0.44 -2.24 2.87
C LEU A 62 -0.94 -1.71 3.25
N ASN A 63 -1.08 -1.09 4.41
CA ASN A 63 -2.33 -0.51 4.87
C ASN A 63 -2.80 0.63 3.95
N GLU A 64 -1.91 1.53 3.55
CA GLU A 64 -2.20 2.59 2.58
C GLU A 64 -2.66 2.00 1.23
N TYR A 65 -1.97 0.98 0.74
CA TYR A 65 -2.32 0.28 -0.49
C TYR A 65 -3.72 -0.36 -0.42
N ILE A 66 -4.07 -0.98 0.69
CA ILE A 66 -5.40 -1.59 0.91
C ILE A 66 -6.51 -0.54 0.86
N TYR A 67 -6.32 0.63 1.47
CA TYR A 67 -7.28 1.73 1.39
C TYR A 67 -7.47 2.25 -0.04
N GLU A 68 -6.39 2.39 -0.79
CA GLU A 68 -6.46 2.80 -2.21
C GLU A 68 -7.17 1.77 -3.07
N ARG A 69 -6.90 0.48 -2.85
CA ARG A 69 -7.56 -0.61 -3.57
C ARG A 69 -9.06 -0.67 -3.24
N ALA A 70 -9.45 -0.46 -2.00
CA ALA A 70 -10.85 -0.40 -1.60
C ALA A 70 -11.58 0.79 -2.24
N ARG A 71 -10.95 1.96 -2.30
CA ARG A 71 -11.51 3.12 -3.00
C ARG A 71 -11.67 2.86 -4.49
N GLY A 72 -10.66 2.27 -5.14
CA GLY A 72 -10.73 1.88 -6.54
C GLY A 72 -11.84 0.87 -6.80
N PHE A 73 -11.98 -0.12 -5.94
CA PHE A 73 -13.03 -1.14 -6.03
C PHE A 73 -14.45 -0.53 -6.00
N CYS A 74 -14.72 0.36 -5.06
CA CYS A 74 -16.00 1.08 -5.03
C CYS A 74 -16.16 2.03 -6.22
N GLY A 75 -15.07 2.68 -6.66
CA GLY A 75 -15.03 3.61 -7.78
C GLY A 75 -15.39 2.96 -9.13
N GLU A 76 -15.12 1.66 -9.32
CA GLU A 76 -15.51 0.91 -10.52
C GLU A 76 -17.03 0.88 -10.74
N ASN A 77 -17.81 1.08 -9.67
CA ASN A 77 -19.27 1.17 -9.70
C ASN A 77 -19.79 2.58 -9.39
N ASP A 78 -18.97 3.60 -9.60
CA ASP A 78 -19.30 5.01 -9.30
C ASP A 78 -19.73 5.23 -7.85
N LYS A 79 -19.15 4.49 -6.90
CA LYS A 79 -19.45 4.59 -5.46
C LYS A 79 -18.24 5.06 -4.66
N GLY A 80 -18.50 5.65 -3.52
CA GLY A 80 -17.51 6.02 -2.53
C GLY A 80 -17.27 4.90 -1.51
N MET A 81 -16.05 4.79 -1.01
CA MET A 81 -15.67 3.80 -0.01
C MET A 81 -15.83 4.37 1.40
N MET A 82 -16.56 3.66 2.25
CA MET A 82 -16.69 3.93 3.67
C MET A 82 -16.03 2.82 4.48
N PRO A 83 -14.94 3.11 5.19
CA PRO A 83 -14.31 2.12 6.06
C PRO A 83 -15.21 1.79 7.27
N ILE A 84 -15.26 0.53 7.67
CA ILE A 84 -15.99 0.06 8.84
C ILE A 84 -15.03 -0.29 9.96
N SER A 85 -14.11 -1.20 9.69
CA SER A 85 -13.06 -1.60 10.62
C SER A 85 -11.86 -2.16 9.85
N GLY A 86 -10.72 -2.20 10.49
CA GLY A 86 -9.51 -2.72 9.90
C GLY A 86 -8.40 -2.89 10.92
N SER A 87 -7.39 -3.62 10.54
CA SER A 87 -6.20 -3.83 11.35
C SER A 87 -5.01 -4.14 10.45
N SER A 88 -3.83 -3.87 10.95
CA SER A 88 -2.57 -4.23 10.31
C SER A 88 -1.58 -4.76 11.32
N ALA A 89 -0.70 -5.65 10.88
CA ALA A 89 0.36 -6.22 11.69
C ALA A 89 1.68 -6.20 10.92
N ASP A 90 2.72 -5.73 11.58
CA ASP A 90 4.07 -5.71 11.02
C ASP A 90 4.60 -7.13 10.79
N GLY A 91 5.43 -7.27 9.77
CA GLY A 91 6.16 -8.49 9.50
C GLY A 91 7.53 -8.52 10.17
N SER A 92 8.25 -9.63 10.00
CA SER A 92 9.63 -9.78 10.47
C SER A 92 10.67 -9.19 9.52
N GLY A 93 10.27 -8.82 8.30
CA GLY A 93 11.16 -8.36 7.23
C GLY A 93 11.72 -9.50 6.39
N ASP A 94 11.26 -10.71 6.60
CA ASP A 94 11.56 -11.91 5.82
C ASP A 94 10.29 -12.69 5.44
N ALA A 95 10.43 -13.79 4.72
CA ALA A 95 9.30 -14.59 4.26
C ALA A 95 8.60 -15.38 5.38
N ALA A 96 9.22 -15.55 6.56
CA ALA A 96 8.69 -16.34 7.66
C ALA A 96 7.46 -15.70 8.30
N LYS A 97 7.44 -14.34 8.40
CA LYS A 97 6.30 -13.58 8.92
C LYS A 97 6.03 -12.38 8.01
N PRO A 98 5.09 -12.47 7.08
CA PRO A 98 4.72 -11.35 6.23
C PRO A 98 4.02 -10.24 7.03
N ALA A 99 4.13 -9.01 6.56
CA ALA A 99 3.23 -7.95 7.00
C ALA A 99 1.81 -8.26 6.48
N THR A 100 0.82 -8.05 7.32
CA THR A 100 -0.59 -8.31 7.00
C THR A 100 -1.45 -7.10 7.30
N ALA A 101 -2.51 -6.92 6.54
CA ALA A 101 -3.53 -5.93 6.82
C ALA A 101 -4.88 -6.37 6.26
N TRP A 102 -5.95 -5.91 6.87
CA TRP A 102 -7.29 -6.11 6.35
C TRP A 102 -8.15 -4.89 6.62
N LEU A 103 -9.14 -4.70 5.78
CA LEU A 103 -10.12 -3.62 5.89
C LEU A 103 -11.50 -4.14 5.51
N GLU A 104 -12.48 -3.94 6.38
CA GLU A 104 -13.89 -4.03 6.04
C GLU A 104 -14.41 -2.66 5.65
N PHE A 105 -15.11 -2.62 4.54
CA PHE A 105 -15.65 -1.38 4.00
C PHE A 105 -16.97 -1.64 3.30
N ARG A 106 -17.73 -0.59 3.09
CA ARG A 106 -18.92 -0.59 2.25
C ARG A 106 -18.78 0.43 1.13
N CYS A 107 -19.43 0.13 0.01
CA CYS A 107 -19.55 1.05 -1.10
C CYS A 107 -20.87 1.79 -1.01
N GLU A 108 -20.82 3.10 -0.92
CA GLU A 108 -21.96 3.98 -0.72
C GLU A 108 -22.07 5.00 -1.87
N ASN A 109 -23.20 5.65 -1.98
CA ASN A 109 -23.35 6.76 -2.91
C ASN A 109 -22.31 7.85 -2.60
N PRO A 110 -21.54 8.36 -3.60
CA PRO A 110 -20.49 9.34 -3.37
C PRO A 110 -20.96 10.61 -2.65
N GLN A 111 -22.17 11.06 -2.94
CA GLN A 111 -22.76 12.25 -2.28
C GLN A 111 -23.04 12.02 -0.79
N LYS A 112 -23.38 10.80 -0.41
CA LYS A 112 -23.58 10.43 1.00
C LYS A 112 -22.25 10.44 1.75
N VAL A 113 -21.22 9.82 1.20
CA VAL A 113 -19.86 9.83 1.75
C VAL A 113 -19.35 11.27 1.93
N TYR A 114 -19.49 12.08 0.92
CA TYR A 114 -19.10 13.50 0.96
C TYR A 114 -19.81 14.28 2.06
N ARG A 115 -21.12 14.09 2.24
CA ARG A 115 -21.88 14.77 3.30
C ARG A 115 -21.46 14.36 4.71
N GLU A 116 -21.15 13.09 4.93
CA GLU A 116 -20.67 12.62 6.23
C GLU A 116 -19.31 13.25 6.59
N TYR A 117 -18.38 13.34 5.64
CA TYR A 117 -17.10 14.03 5.85
C TYR A 117 -17.24 15.55 5.98
N LYS A 118 -18.07 16.15 5.14
CA LYS A 118 -18.30 17.60 5.16
C LYS A 118 -19.06 18.06 6.40
N GLY A 119 -19.87 17.21 7.02
CA GLY A 119 -20.54 17.50 8.30
C GLY A 119 -19.55 17.82 9.42
N ILE A 120 -18.39 17.17 9.43
CA ILE A 120 -17.31 17.45 10.38
C ILE A 120 -16.63 18.79 10.06
N THR A 121 -16.40 19.06 8.77
CA THR A 121 -15.74 20.29 8.31
C THR A 121 -16.62 21.53 8.48
N LEU A 122 -17.93 21.42 8.27
CA LEU A 122 -18.88 22.52 8.46
C LEU A 122 -18.98 22.95 9.94
N HIS A 123 -18.83 22.04 10.88
CA HIS A 123 -18.77 22.39 12.29
C HIS A 123 -17.51 23.20 12.65
N LEU A 124 -16.41 22.94 11.97
CA LEU A 124 -15.16 23.71 12.13
C LEU A 124 -15.28 25.11 11.52
N ASP A 125 -15.90 25.23 10.36
CA ASP A 125 -16.08 26.51 9.67
C ASP A 125 -17.03 27.43 10.45
N GLU A 126 -18.09 26.89 11.04
CA GLU A 126 -19.02 27.61 11.91
C GLU A 126 -18.33 28.11 13.18
N PHE A 127 -17.38 27.34 13.73
CA PHE A 127 -16.58 27.74 14.88
C PHE A 127 -15.59 28.88 14.55
N LEU A 128 -15.02 28.88 13.36
CA LEU A 128 -14.06 29.89 12.91
C LEU A 128 -14.73 31.25 12.57
N GLU A 129 -15.96 31.21 12.02
CA GLU A 129 -16.71 32.41 11.74
C GLU A 129 -17.17 33.17 13.00
N ASP A 130 -17.39 32.46 14.11
CA ASP A 130 -17.76 33.07 15.38
C ASP A 130 -16.57 33.78 16.08
N GLU A 131 -15.33 33.38 15.80
CA GLU A 131 -14.13 34.08 16.33
C GLU A 131 -13.80 35.34 15.53
N GLU A 132 -14.11 35.45 14.26
CA GLU A 132 -13.87 36.67 13.48
C GLU A 132 -14.90 37.76 13.73
N LYS A 133 -16.04 37.47 14.34
CA LYS A 133 -17.09 38.44 14.68
C LYS A 133 -17.00 39.09 16.07
N LYS A 134 -16.00 38.69 16.85
CA LYS A 134 -15.67 39.29 18.15
C LYS A 134 -14.52 40.24 18.05
#